data_4508d7d6ec67ccea8e0561006fe626fd
#
_entry.id   4508d7d6ec67ccea8e0561006fe626fd
#
_cell.length_a   1.000
_cell.length_b   1.000
_cell.length_c   1.000
_cell.angle_alpha   90.00
_cell.angle_beta   90.00
_cell.angle_gamma   90.00
#
_symmetry.space_group_name_H-M   'P 1'
#
loop_
_entity.id
_entity.type
_entity.pdbx_description
1 polymer ?
#
loop_
_entity_poly.entity_id
_entity_poly.type
_entity_poly.pdbx_seq_one_letter_code
_entity_poly.pdbx_strand_id
1 'polypeptide(L)'
;LGDIGEVSKKDIENDDYYIRGDYIGKQGIEKSYEKYLRGEKGVEILLRDAHGRIQGHYMDGQLDRSSVPGKNLTLGIDIDLQMLGERLLQHKIGAIVAIEPATGEILCMVSSPTFDPHLMIGRQRGKNHRLLQMDKRKPLLNRAIMGAYPPGSTFKTAQALTFLQEEIIHEDYPTFPCAHGFNHKGLHVGCHGHGSPLSLLPAIATSCNSYFCWGLYRMFGDKKYGSPQNAITVWKDHMVSQGFGYRLGTDLPGEQRGLIPNAKFYDKPYRGSWNGLTVISISIGQGEILATPLQIANLGATIANRGHFITPHIVKEIEDNELDSIYRNPRYPTIDREY
;
A
#
# COMPACT_ATOMS: atom_id res chain seq x y z
N LEU A 1 1.25 -8.27 -11.77
CA LEU A 1 2.66 -8.50 -12.08
C LEU A 1 3.26 -7.23 -12.69
N GLY A 2 3.70 -7.21 -13.94
CA GLY A 2 4.25 -6.01 -14.56
C GLY A 2 4.45 -6.19 -16.06
N ASP A 3 5.41 -5.49 -16.61
CA ASP A 3 5.78 -5.60 -18.02
C ASP A 3 7.27 -5.31 -18.23
N ILE A 4 7.81 -5.84 -19.32
CA ILE A 4 9.17 -5.58 -19.80
C ILE A 4 9.13 -4.67 -21.02
N GLY A 5 10.22 -3.98 -21.28
CA GLY A 5 10.37 -3.16 -22.47
C GLY A 5 11.83 -2.95 -22.83
N GLU A 6 12.11 -2.52 -24.06
CA GLU A 6 13.47 -2.22 -24.51
C GLU A 6 14.12 -1.17 -23.59
N VAL A 7 15.41 -1.35 -23.31
CA VAL A 7 16.20 -0.41 -22.50
C VAL A 7 16.24 0.97 -23.15
N SER A 8 16.15 2.00 -22.32
CA SER A 8 16.36 3.38 -22.73
C SER A 8 17.85 3.75 -22.68
N LYS A 9 18.23 4.86 -23.29
CA LYS A 9 19.59 5.40 -23.19
C LYS A 9 20.01 5.59 -21.70
N LYS A 10 19.08 6.03 -20.86
CA LYS A 10 19.32 6.23 -19.43
C LYS A 10 19.54 4.90 -18.67
N ASP A 11 18.83 3.84 -19.07
CA ASP A 11 19.02 2.51 -18.46
C ASP A 11 20.44 2.00 -18.73
N ILE A 12 20.92 2.17 -19.99
CA ILE A 12 22.29 1.81 -20.40
C ILE A 12 23.36 2.67 -19.67
N GLU A 13 23.10 3.96 -19.49
CA GLU A 13 24.02 4.86 -18.78
C GLU A 13 24.13 4.52 -17.27
N ASN A 14 23.08 3.94 -16.70
CA ASN A 14 23.03 3.62 -15.27
C ASN A 14 23.53 2.23 -14.91
N ASP A 15 23.56 1.29 -15.86
CA ASP A 15 23.98 -0.11 -15.60
C ASP A 15 24.67 -0.68 -16.84
N ASP A 16 25.98 -0.95 -16.76
CA ASP A 16 26.83 -1.48 -17.82
C ASP A 16 26.41 -2.89 -18.29
N TYR A 17 25.53 -3.56 -17.56
CA TYR A 17 24.94 -4.82 -17.99
C TYR A 17 24.16 -4.69 -19.29
N TYR A 18 23.49 -3.53 -19.51
CA TYR A 18 22.58 -3.34 -20.64
C TYR A 18 23.27 -2.77 -21.86
N ILE A 19 22.91 -3.32 -23.01
CA ILE A 19 23.26 -2.79 -24.32
C ILE A 19 21.99 -2.51 -25.12
N ARG A 20 22.11 -1.73 -26.19
CA ARG A 20 20.98 -1.42 -27.07
C ARG A 20 20.33 -2.68 -27.61
N GLY A 21 19.01 -2.79 -27.48
CA GLY A 21 18.20 -3.95 -27.90
C GLY A 21 17.87 -4.91 -26.75
N ASP A 22 18.50 -4.75 -25.56
CA ASP A 22 18.10 -5.52 -24.40
C ASP A 22 16.73 -5.11 -23.89
N TYR A 23 16.14 -5.97 -23.06
CA TYR A 23 14.88 -5.73 -22.36
C TYR A 23 15.16 -5.57 -20.86
N ILE A 24 14.32 -4.78 -20.22
CA ILE A 24 14.36 -4.52 -18.77
C ILE A 24 12.94 -4.46 -18.22
N GLY A 25 12.73 -4.86 -16.97
CA GLY A 25 11.47 -4.67 -16.27
C GLY A 25 11.09 -3.19 -16.15
N LYS A 26 9.92 -2.82 -16.65
CA LYS A 26 9.44 -1.41 -16.64
C LYS A 26 8.50 -1.15 -15.48
N GLN A 27 7.72 -2.13 -15.07
CA GLN A 27 6.73 -2.02 -14.00
C GLN A 27 6.64 -3.34 -13.22
N GLY A 28 5.99 -3.28 -12.05
CA GLY A 28 5.64 -4.46 -11.26
C GLY A 28 6.84 -5.27 -10.75
N ILE A 29 6.62 -6.55 -10.62
CA ILE A 29 7.61 -7.53 -10.14
C ILE A 29 8.80 -7.59 -11.08
N GLU A 30 8.58 -7.51 -12.39
CA GLU A 30 9.65 -7.51 -13.40
C GLU A 30 10.64 -6.38 -13.16
N LYS A 31 10.16 -5.22 -12.72
CA LYS A 31 11.03 -4.09 -12.37
C LYS A 31 11.71 -4.26 -11.01
N SER A 32 10.95 -4.67 -9.99
CA SER A 32 11.48 -4.75 -8.63
C SER A 32 12.51 -5.85 -8.45
N TYR A 33 12.33 -6.96 -9.17
CA TYR A 33 13.19 -8.13 -9.09
C TYR A 33 14.06 -8.34 -10.35
N GLU A 34 14.21 -7.30 -11.17
CA GLU A 34 15.03 -7.32 -12.40
C GLU A 34 16.39 -7.97 -12.19
N LYS A 35 17.08 -7.62 -11.10
CA LYS A 35 18.40 -8.15 -10.77
C LYS A 35 18.44 -9.68 -10.64
N TYR A 36 17.34 -10.28 -10.18
CA TYR A 36 17.24 -11.74 -10.07
C TYR A 36 16.76 -12.37 -11.36
N LEU A 37 15.85 -11.70 -12.08
CA LEU A 37 15.20 -12.24 -13.27
C LEU A 37 16.04 -12.17 -14.53
N ARG A 38 16.98 -11.20 -14.64
CA ARG A 38 17.74 -10.95 -15.87
C ARG A 38 18.83 -11.97 -16.19
N GLY A 39 19.34 -12.73 -15.18
CA GLY A 39 20.44 -13.67 -15.33
C GLY A 39 21.78 -13.00 -15.64
N GLU A 40 22.73 -13.77 -16.17
CA GLU A 40 24.04 -13.30 -16.63
C GLU A 40 24.23 -13.59 -18.11
N LYS A 41 24.72 -12.60 -18.86
CA LYS A 41 25.00 -12.76 -20.29
C LYS A 41 26.17 -13.66 -20.54
N GLY A 42 26.04 -14.61 -21.44
CA GLY A 42 27.16 -15.34 -22.01
C GLY A 42 27.96 -14.46 -22.97
N VAL A 43 29.21 -14.87 -23.21
CA VAL A 43 30.11 -14.23 -24.18
C VAL A 43 30.76 -15.29 -25.03
N GLU A 44 30.67 -15.14 -26.34
CA GLU A 44 31.42 -15.95 -27.31
C GLU A 44 32.40 -15.05 -28.06
N ILE A 45 33.66 -15.42 -28.08
CA ILE A 45 34.71 -14.69 -28.81
C ILE A 45 35.01 -15.42 -30.10
N LEU A 46 34.57 -14.83 -31.19
CA LEU A 46 34.64 -15.46 -32.54
C LEU A 46 35.72 -14.85 -33.41
N LEU A 47 36.49 -15.72 -34.07
CA LEU A 47 37.40 -15.33 -35.15
C LEU A 47 36.61 -15.03 -36.42
N ARG A 48 36.92 -13.90 -37.07
CA ARG A 48 36.35 -13.53 -38.38
C ARG A 48 37.42 -13.27 -39.41
N ASP A 49 37.19 -13.69 -40.63
CA ASP A 49 38.06 -13.35 -41.76
C ASP A 49 37.85 -11.89 -42.23
N ALA A 50 38.64 -11.46 -43.21
CA ALA A 50 38.56 -10.12 -43.78
C ALA A 50 37.19 -9.80 -44.45
N HIS A 51 36.39 -10.80 -44.72
CA HIS A 51 35.04 -10.68 -45.29
C HIS A 51 33.95 -10.76 -44.21
N GLY A 52 34.33 -10.81 -42.93
CA GLY A 52 33.39 -10.86 -41.78
C GLY A 52 32.78 -12.25 -41.53
N ARG A 53 33.25 -13.32 -42.18
CA ARG A 53 32.75 -14.67 -41.98
C ARG A 53 33.36 -15.29 -40.75
N ILE A 54 32.54 -15.95 -39.94
CA ILE A 54 33.01 -16.66 -38.72
C ILE A 54 33.83 -17.86 -39.14
N GLN A 55 35.06 -17.96 -38.60
CA GLN A 55 36.01 -19.04 -38.80
C GLN A 55 36.08 -20.03 -37.64
N GLY A 56 35.51 -19.71 -36.50
CA GLY A 56 35.53 -20.52 -35.30
C GLY A 56 35.64 -19.67 -34.05
N HIS A 57 35.75 -20.33 -32.89
CA HIS A 57 35.96 -19.68 -31.61
C HIS A 57 37.45 -19.30 -31.44
N TYR A 58 37.71 -18.15 -30.86
CA TYR A 58 39.07 -17.74 -30.48
C TYR A 58 39.62 -18.66 -29.38
N MET A 59 40.86 -19.15 -29.53
CA MET A 59 41.48 -20.09 -28.63
C MET A 59 40.62 -21.32 -28.29
N ASP A 60 39.91 -21.85 -29.30
CA ASP A 60 39.02 -23.00 -29.13
C ASP A 60 37.94 -22.82 -28.06
N GLY A 61 37.47 -21.57 -27.85
CA GLY A 61 36.43 -21.25 -26.92
C GLY A 61 36.85 -21.17 -25.44
N GLN A 62 38.14 -21.21 -25.15
CA GLN A 62 38.64 -21.18 -23.75
C GLN A 62 38.28 -19.90 -22.98
N LEU A 63 37.98 -18.81 -23.69
CA LEU A 63 37.57 -17.53 -23.13
C LEU A 63 36.07 -17.28 -23.22
N ASP A 64 35.33 -18.24 -23.79
CA ASP A 64 33.87 -18.16 -23.84
C ASP A 64 33.30 -18.35 -22.43
N ARG A 65 32.20 -17.65 -22.17
CA ARG A 65 31.43 -17.78 -20.91
C ARG A 65 30.00 -18.15 -21.26
N SER A 66 29.51 -19.22 -20.66
CA SER A 66 28.11 -19.60 -20.79
C SER A 66 27.19 -18.57 -20.14
N SER A 67 26.01 -18.36 -20.71
CA SER A 67 24.97 -17.57 -20.06
C SER A 67 24.43 -18.30 -18.83
N VAL A 68 24.05 -17.54 -17.81
CA VAL A 68 23.37 -18.06 -16.63
C VAL A 68 21.92 -17.56 -16.65
N PRO A 69 20.90 -18.44 -16.60
CA PRO A 69 19.51 -18.02 -16.57
C PRO A 69 19.20 -17.23 -15.31
N GLY A 70 18.20 -16.37 -15.37
CA GLY A 70 17.66 -15.68 -14.20
C GLY A 70 17.03 -16.65 -13.21
N LYS A 71 16.82 -16.18 -12.00
CA LYS A 71 16.22 -16.94 -10.91
C LYS A 71 14.72 -17.04 -11.04
N ASN A 72 14.15 -18.14 -10.57
CA ASN A 72 12.72 -18.30 -10.46
C ASN A 72 12.20 -17.54 -9.23
N LEU A 73 11.03 -16.95 -9.35
CA LEU A 73 10.30 -16.32 -8.25
C LEU A 73 9.01 -17.11 -8.00
N THR A 74 8.78 -17.47 -6.73
CA THR A 74 7.48 -17.97 -6.28
C THR A 74 6.69 -16.80 -5.70
N LEU A 75 5.45 -16.63 -6.13
CA LEU A 75 4.58 -15.55 -5.69
C LEU A 75 3.60 -16.04 -4.64
N GLY A 76 3.20 -15.19 -3.70
CA GLY A 76 2.14 -15.43 -2.73
C GLY A 76 0.74 -15.37 -3.34
N ILE A 77 0.59 -14.92 -4.59
CA ILE A 77 -0.70 -14.78 -5.27
C ILE A 77 -1.39 -16.13 -5.43
N ASP A 78 -2.60 -16.24 -4.88
CA ASP A 78 -3.56 -17.31 -5.19
C ASP A 78 -4.30 -16.97 -6.48
N ILE A 79 -4.06 -17.75 -7.54
CA ILE A 79 -4.59 -17.45 -8.87
C ILE A 79 -6.13 -17.52 -8.92
N ASP A 80 -6.75 -18.42 -8.18
CA ASP A 80 -8.20 -18.56 -8.16
C ASP A 80 -8.85 -17.38 -7.45
N LEU A 81 -8.24 -16.91 -6.34
CA LEU A 81 -8.67 -15.74 -5.61
C LEU A 81 -8.47 -14.46 -6.46
N GLN A 82 -7.35 -14.35 -7.17
CA GLN A 82 -7.08 -13.24 -8.09
C GLN A 82 -8.13 -13.18 -9.20
N MET A 83 -8.40 -14.32 -9.86
CA MET A 83 -9.42 -14.41 -10.92
C MET A 83 -10.83 -14.10 -10.41
N LEU A 84 -11.16 -14.55 -9.20
CA LEU A 84 -12.44 -14.19 -8.56
C LEU A 84 -12.53 -12.68 -8.35
N GLY A 85 -11.50 -12.07 -7.79
CA GLY A 85 -11.44 -10.63 -7.56
C GLY A 85 -11.59 -9.82 -8.85
N GLU A 86 -10.94 -10.23 -9.93
CA GLU A 86 -11.09 -9.58 -11.24
C GLU A 86 -12.51 -9.68 -11.79
N ARG A 87 -13.16 -10.83 -11.64
CA ARG A 87 -14.59 -11.00 -12.02
C ARG A 87 -15.51 -10.11 -11.20
N LEU A 88 -15.29 -10.01 -9.89
CA LEU A 88 -16.10 -9.19 -8.99
C LEU A 88 -15.99 -7.69 -9.30
N LEU A 89 -14.86 -7.25 -9.84
CA LEU A 89 -14.61 -5.87 -10.21
C LEU A 89 -14.92 -5.56 -11.69
N GLN A 90 -15.41 -6.52 -12.48
CA GLN A 90 -15.86 -6.23 -13.85
C GLN A 90 -16.86 -5.05 -13.87
N HIS A 91 -16.65 -4.12 -14.80
CA HIS A 91 -17.49 -2.90 -14.97
C HIS A 91 -17.50 -1.94 -13.77
N LYS A 92 -16.60 -2.11 -12.80
CA LYS A 92 -16.45 -1.23 -11.63
C LYS A 92 -15.08 -0.55 -11.64
N ILE A 93 -14.95 0.52 -10.88
CA ILE A 93 -13.68 1.19 -10.63
C ILE A 93 -13.35 0.97 -9.15
N GLY A 94 -12.21 0.34 -8.88
CA GLY A 94 -11.82 0.03 -7.49
C GLY A 94 -10.63 -0.89 -7.39
N ALA A 95 -10.38 -1.41 -6.20
CA ALA A 95 -9.34 -2.38 -5.92
C ALA A 95 -9.80 -3.42 -4.89
N ILE A 96 -9.20 -4.61 -4.94
CA ILE A 96 -9.29 -5.64 -3.91
C ILE A 96 -7.86 -6.01 -3.52
N VAL A 97 -7.60 -6.11 -2.22
CA VAL A 97 -6.33 -6.58 -1.65
C VAL A 97 -6.65 -7.62 -0.58
N ALA A 98 -6.01 -8.77 -0.67
CA ALA A 98 -6.04 -9.81 0.36
C ALA A 98 -4.61 -10.11 0.80
N ILE A 99 -4.38 -10.13 2.12
CA ILE A 99 -3.08 -10.38 2.74
C ILE A 99 -3.21 -11.58 3.66
N GLU A 100 -2.24 -12.51 3.61
CA GLU A 100 -2.06 -13.52 4.66
C GLU A 100 -1.43 -12.84 5.88
N PRO A 101 -2.16 -12.72 7.00
CA PRO A 101 -1.65 -11.95 8.14
C PRO A 101 -0.34 -12.50 8.70
N ALA A 102 -0.20 -13.82 8.78
CA ALA A 102 0.95 -14.47 9.41
C ALA A 102 2.27 -14.24 8.66
N THR A 103 2.22 -14.03 7.35
CA THR A 103 3.42 -13.94 6.50
C THR A 103 3.58 -12.58 5.81
N GLY A 104 2.51 -11.79 5.69
CA GLY A 104 2.48 -10.57 4.90
C GLY A 104 2.35 -10.81 3.39
N GLU A 105 2.25 -12.07 2.94
CA GLU A 105 2.07 -12.40 1.54
C GLU A 105 0.77 -11.83 1.00
N ILE A 106 0.82 -11.18 -0.15
CA ILE A 106 -0.36 -10.70 -0.85
C ILE A 106 -0.93 -11.85 -1.68
N LEU A 107 -2.10 -12.36 -1.25
CA LEU A 107 -2.80 -13.46 -1.90
C LEU A 107 -3.60 -13.00 -3.12
N CYS A 108 -4.03 -11.74 -3.12
CA CYS A 108 -4.80 -11.15 -4.22
C CYS A 108 -4.57 -9.65 -4.26
N MET A 109 -4.31 -9.10 -5.45
CA MET A 109 -4.24 -7.66 -5.69
C MET A 109 -4.87 -7.32 -7.03
N VAL A 110 -6.09 -6.82 -6.98
CA VAL A 110 -6.85 -6.42 -8.16
C VAL A 110 -6.99 -4.91 -8.23
N SER A 111 -6.77 -4.36 -9.41
CA SER A 111 -7.05 -2.95 -9.74
C SER A 111 -7.93 -2.89 -10.98
N SER A 112 -9.09 -2.27 -10.89
CA SER A 112 -10.03 -2.14 -12.00
C SER A 112 -10.32 -0.67 -12.33
N PRO A 113 -10.46 -0.29 -13.63
CA PRO A 113 -10.30 -1.18 -14.78
C PRO A 113 -8.84 -1.63 -14.95
N THR A 114 -8.68 -2.81 -15.51
CA THR A 114 -7.39 -3.38 -15.93
C THR A 114 -7.22 -3.27 -17.44
N PHE A 115 -6.13 -3.76 -17.94
CA PHE A 115 -5.84 -3.86 -19.38
C PHE A 115 -5.27 -5.23 -19.73
N ASP A 116 -5.38 -5.63 -20.99
CA ASP A 116 -4.77 -6.85 -21.48
C ASP A 116 -3.23 -6.68 -21.53
N PRO A 117 -2.45 -7.49 -20.81
CA PRO A 117 -0.98 -7.41 -20.81
C PRO A 117 -0.37 -7.58 -22.22
N HIS A 118 -1.01 -8.30 -23.14
CA HIS A 118 -0.55 -8.46 -24.50
C HIS A 118 -0.46 -7.14 -25.27
N LEU A 119 -1.20 -6.11 -24.86
CA LEU A 119 -1.09 -4.76 -25.42
C LEU A 119 0.28 -4.11 -25.14
N MET A 120 1.00 -4.61 -24.14
CA MET A 120 2.28 -4.05 -23.69
C MET A 120 3.50 -4.76 -24.24
N ILE A 121 3.35 -5.61 -25.26
CA ILE A 121 4.43 -6.32 -25.94
C ILE A 121 4.53 -5.94 -27.42
N GLY A 122 5.70 -6.20 -28.01
CA GLY A 122 5.96 -6.04 -29.45
C GLY A 122 5.95 -4.58 -29.94
N ARG A 123 5.92 -4.42 -31.25
CA ARG A 123 6.06 -3.11 -31.94
C ARG A 123 4.96 -2.10 -31.62
N GLN A 124 3.77 -2.56 -31.24
CA GLN A 124 2.61 -1.70 -30.93
C GLN A 124 2.60 -1.19 -29.49
N ARG A 125 3.52 -1.67 -28.63
CA ARG A 125 3.58 -1.32 -27.20
C ARG A 125 3.47 0.19 -26.95
N GLY A 126 4.27 0.99 -27.64
CA GLY A 126 4.27 2.45 -27.43
C GLY A 126 2.94 3.12 -27.78
N LYS A 127 2.31 2.70 -28.87
CA LYS A 127 0.97 3.17 -29.28
C LYS A 127 -0.10 2.77 -28.26
N ASN A 128 -0.09 1.49 -27.86
CA ASN A 128 -1.06 0.95 -26.91
C ASN A 128 -0.90 1.61 -25.51
N HIS A 129 0.33 1.77 -25.03
CA HIS A 129 0.60 2.48 -23.79
C HIS A 129 0.02 3.90 -23.80
N ARG A 130 0.22 4.64 -24.90
CA ARG A 130 -0.34 6.00 -25.06
C ARG A 130 -1.87 5.99 -25.00
N LEU A 131 -2.52 5.04 -25.64
CA LEU A 131 -3.98 4.90 -25.62
C LEU A 131 -4.48 4.62 -24.20
N LEU A 132 -3.84 3.69 -23.48
CA LEU A 132 -4.16 3.38 -22.08
C LEU A 132 -3.92 4.58 -21.14
N GLN A 133 -2.88 5.36 -21.41
CA GLN A 133 -2.57 6.58 -20.62
C GLN A 133 -3.64 7.68 -20.83
N MET A 134 -4.21 7.77 -22.03
CA MET A 134 -5.28 8.73 -22.37
C MET A 134 -6.66 8.28 -21.92
N ASP A 135 -6.85 7.02 -21.55
CA ASP A 135 -8.14 6.52 -21.04
C ASP A 135 -8.48 7.20 -19.70
N LYS A 136 -9.64 7.91 -19.70
CA LYS A 136 -10.12 8.64 -18.51
C LYS A 136 -10.33 7.74 -17.29
N ARG A 137 -10.55 6.44 -17.49
CA ARG A 137 -10.72 5.45 -16.42
C ARG A 137 -9.39 5.04 -15.78
N LYS A 138 -8.25 5.47 -16.36
CA LYS A 138 -6.88 5.25 -15.85
C LYS A 138 -6.55 3.77 -15.58
N PRO A 139 -6.57 2.89 -16.59
CA PRO A 139 -6.29 1.46 -16.43
C PRO A 139 -4.84 1.16 -16.01
N LEU A 140 -3.89 2.05 -16.28
CA LEU A 140 -2.49 1.91 -15.85
C LEU A 140 -2.27 2.22 -14.36
N LEU A 141 -3.27 2.79 -13.68
CA LEU A 141 -3.17 3.10 -12.26
C LEU A 141 -3.44 1.85 -11.43
N ASN A 142 -2.42 1.33 -10.73
CA ASN A 142 -2.64 0.30 -9.72
C ASN A 142 -3.29 0.92 -8.47
N ARG A 143 -4.62 0.86 -8.41
CA ARG A 143 -5.41 1.47 -7.34
C ARG A 143 -5.15 0.88 -5.97
N ALA A 144 -4.70 -0.37 -5.91
CA ALA A 144 -4.41 -1.05 -4.65
C ALA A 144 -3.32 -0.36 -3.84
N ILE A 145 -2.28 0.16 -4.52
CA ILE A 145 -1.11 0.79 -3.89
C ILE A 145 -0.93 2.27 -4.24
N MET A 146 -1.53 2.73 -5.34
CA MET A 146 -1.36 4.10 -5.85
C MET A 146 -2.62 4.95 -5.63
N GLY A 147 -3.79 4.36 -5.46
CA GLY A 147 -5.03 5.07 -5.15
C GLY A 147 -5.06 5.43 -3.66
N ALA A 148 -5.26 6.72 -3.35
CA ALA A 148 -5.40 7.20 -1.98
C ALA A 148 -6.82 7.76 -1.79
N TYR A 149 -7.57 7.15 -0.88
CA TYR A 149 -8.99 7.41 -0.65
C TYR A 149 -9.26 7.67 0.82
N PRO A 150 -10.31 8.44 1.17
CA PRO A 150 -10.80 8.47 2.54
C PRO A 150 -11.20 7.05 2.98
N PRO A 151 -10.61 6.50 4.05
CA PRO A 151 -10.86 5.12 4.47
C PRO A 151 -12.27 4.91 5.03
N GLY A 152 -12.93 5.97 5.48
CA GLY A 152 -14.26 5.89 6.09
C GLY A 152 -14.28 5.02 7.34
N SER A 153 -15.37 4.32 7.57
CA SER A 153 -15.62 3.55 8.81
C SER A 153 -14.65 2.39 9.06
N THR A 154 -13.91 1.92 8.06
CA THR A 154 -12.85 0.93 8.27
C THR A 154 -11.73 1.47 9.17
N PHE A 155 -11.54 2.78 9.19
CA PHE A 155 -10.56 3.48 10.02
C PHE A 155 -10.94 3.53 11.51
N LYS A 156 -12.19 3.25 11.86
CA LYS A 156 -12.67 3.29 13.25
C LYS A 156 -11.98 2.26 14.16
N THR A 157 -11.53 1.15 13.61
CA THR A 157 -10.75 0.16 14.38
C THR A 157 -9.39 0.72 14.78
N ALA A 158 -8.70 1.44 13.90
CA ALA A 158 -7.47 2.14 14.25
C ALA A 158 -7.69 3.23 15.31
N GLN A 159 -8.81 3.95 15.21
CA GLN A 159 -9.22 4.94 16.20
C GLN A 159 -9.50 4.30 17.58
N ALA A 160 -10.22 3.16 17.58
CA ALA A 160 -10.52 2.43 18.81
C ALA A 160 -9.25 2.03 19.56
N LEU A 161 -8.31 1.40 18.85
CA LEU A 161 -7.01 1.01 19.41
C LEU A 161 -6.25 2.23 19.99
N THR A 162 -6.26 3.35 19.26
CA THR A 162 -5.63 4.59 19.73
C THR A 162 -6.31 5.15 20.98
N PHE A 163 -7.64 5.18 21.02
CA PHE A 163 -8.37 5.71 22.17
C PHE A 163 -8.22 4.81 23.41
N LEU A 164 -8.15 3.49 23.24
CA LEU A 164 -7.86 2.55 24.32
C LEU A 164 -6.45 2.78 24.86
N GLN A 165 -5.44 2.81 23.98
CA GLN A 165 -4.03 3.02 24.35
C GLN A 165 -3.82 4.35 25.07
N GLU A 166 -4.56 5.38 24.69
CA GLU A 166 -4.50 6.70 25.32
C GLU A 166 -5.46 6.84 26.53
N GLU A 167 -6.09 5.76 26.97
CA GLU A 167 -7.03 5.74 28.10
C GLU A 167 -8.19 6.76 27.95
N ILE A 168 -8.52 7.12 26.73
CA ILE A 168 -9.66 8.01 26.42
C ILE A 168 -10.97 7.27 26.60
N ILE A 169 -10.97 5.99 26.26
CA ILE A 169 -12.06 5.03 26.44
C ILE A 169 -11.52 3.74 27.04
N HIS A 170 -12.43 2.93 27.57
CA HIS A 170 -12.25 1.53 27.94
C HIS A 170 -13.29 0.69 27.21
N GLU A 171 -13.25 -0.62 27.31
CA GLU A 171 -14.17 -1.49 26.54
C GLU A 171 -15.65 -1.18 26.86
N ASP A 172 -15.99 -1.02 28.13
CA ASP A 172 -17.36 -0.85 28.58
C ASP A 172 -17.74 0.61 28.90
N TYR A 173 -16.77 1.51 29.02
CA TYR A 173 -17.02 2.92 29.38
C TYR A 173 -15.94 3.87 28.78
N PRO A 174 -16.24 5.16 28.64
CA PRO A 174 -17.56 5.74 28.80
C PRO A 174 -18.51 5.29 27.69
N THR A 175 -19.79 5.29 27.99
CA THR A 175 -20.80 5.22 26.92
C THR A 175 -21.04 6.62 26.36
N PHE A 176 -21.23 6.71 25.06
CA PHE A 176 -21.53 7.98 24.39
C PHE A 176 -22.91 7.98 23.77
N PRO A 177 -23.62 9.12 23.82
CA PRO A 177 -24.95 9.24 23.22
C PRO A 177 -24.88 9.36 21.69
N CYS A 178 -25.91 8.85 21.03
CA CYS A 178 -26.13 9.06 19.61
C CYS A 178 -27.60 9.40 19.34
N ALA A 179 -27.90 10.67 19.16
CA ALA A 179 -29.21 11.15 18.72
C ALA A 179 -29.14 11.40 17.20
N HIS A 180 -29.15 10.29 16.40
CA HIS A 180 -28.93 10.28 14.96
C HIS A 180 -27.61 10.95 14.51
N GLY A 181 -26.65 11.09 15.41
CA GLY A 181 -25.35 11.69 15.12
C GLY A 181 -24.66 12.32 16.32
N PHE A 182 -23.46 12.83 16.08
CA PHE A 182 -22.74 13.69 17.00
C PHE A 182 -23.29 15.13 16.88
N ASN A 183 -23.80 15.68 17.97
CA ASN A 183 -24.35 17.01 18.03
C ASN A 183 -23.66 17.79 19.14
N HIS A 184 -22.79 18.73 18.81
CA HIS A 184 -22.08 19.52 19.82
C HIS A 184 -21.68 20.91 19.29
N LYS A 185 -22.00 21.95 20.07
CA LYS A 185 -21.64 23.36 19.75
C LYS A 185 -21.98 23.79 18.32
N GLY A 186 -23.15 23.39 17.81
CA GLY A 186 -23.61 23.74 16.47
C GLY A 186 -23.04 22.88 15.33
N LEU A 187 -22.13 21.94 15.64
CA LEU A 187 -21.64 20.97 14.68
C LEU A 187 -22.48 19.70 14.74
N HIS A 188 -22.86 19.19 13.55
CA HIS A 188 -23.56 17.93 13.38
C HIS A 188 -22.80 16.99 12.46
N VAL A 189 -22.57 15.74 12.92
CA VAL A 189 -22.07 14.63 12.10
C VAL A 189 -23.10 13.52 12.14
N GLY A 190 -23.79 13.29 11.04
CA GLY A 190 -24.91 12.34 10.97
C GLY A 190 -24.50 10.89 11.24
N CYS A 191 -25.44 10.11 11.79
CA CYS A 191 -25.32 8.68 12.01
C CYS A 191 -26.63 7.99 11.63
N HIS A 192 -26.56 6.71 11.28
CA HIS A 192 -27.75 5.88 11.04
C HIS A 192 -28.40 5.43 12.36
N GLY A 193 -29.62 4.87 12.27
CA GLY A 193 -30.40 4.44 13.44
C GLY A 193 -29.81 3.22 14.12
N HIS A 194 -29.62 3.30 15.44
CA HIS A 194 -29.24 2.21 16.32
C HIS A 194 -29.54 2.58 17.79
N GLY A 195 -29.32 1.66 18.72
CA GLY A 195 -29.50 1.92 20.15
C GLY A 195 -28.52 2.99 20.67
N SER A 196 -28.88 3.62 21.82
CA SER A 196 -28.07 4.67 22.45
C SER A 196 -28.35 4.70 23.96
N PRO A 197 -27.35 4.97 24.83
CA PRO A 197 -25.94 5.19 24.54
C PRO A 197 -25.20 3.89 24.17
N LEU A 198 -24.00 4.00 23.59
CA LEU A 198 -23.17 2.86 23.22
C LEU A 198 -21.82 2.86 23.96
N SER A 199 -21.33 1.67 24.29
CA SER A 199 -19.92 1.37 24.61
C SER A 199 -19.16 1.01 23.32
N LEU A 200 -17.87 0.67 23.44
CA LEU A 200 -17.00 0.45 22.29
C LEU A 200 -17.47 -0.64 21.35
N LEU A 201 -17.72 -1.87 21.84
CA LEU A 201 -18.08 -3.00 20.96
C LEU A 201 -19.38 -2.76 20.18
N PRO A 202 -20.50 -2.36 20.81
CA PRO A 202 -21.69 -1.97 20.07
C PRO A 202 -21.47 -0.81 19.10
N ALA A 203 -20.60 0.15 19.43
CA ALA A 203 -20.28 1.27 18.55
C ALA A 203 -19.52 0.84 17.29
N ILE A 204 -18.61 -0.14 17.41
CA ILE A 204 -17.93 -0.76 16.25
C ILE A 204 -18.96 -1.55 15.44
N ALA A 205 -19.73 -2.43 16.07
CA ALA A 205 -20.70 -3.28 15.40
C ALA A 205 -21.75 -2.51 14.60
N THR A 206 -22.21 -1.38 15.13
CA THR A 206 -23.16 -0.49 14.47
C THR A 206 -22.49 0.63 13.67
N SER A 207 -21.17 0.66 13.63
CA SER A 207 -20.41 1.73 12.95
C SER A 207 -20.83 3.15 13.38
N CYS A 208 -21.06 3.38 14.67
CA CYS A 208 -21.56 4.64 15.19
C CYS A 208 -20.60 5.81 14.97
N ASN A 209 -20.98 6.80 14.17
CA ASN A 209 -20.18 8.00 13.97
C ASN A 209 -20.08 8.85 15.23
N SER A 210 -21.19 8.98 15.98
CA SER A 210 -21.22 9.78 17.19
C SER A 210 -20.21 9.30 18.23
N TYR A 211 -20.12 7.99 18.46
CA TYR A 211 -19.16 7.41 19.40
C TYR A 211 -17.72 7.84 19.12
N PHE A 212 -17.27 7.67 17.87
CA PHE A 212 -15.91 8.00 17.48
C PHE A 212 -15.66 9.51 17.45
N CYS A 213 -16.63 10.32 17.11
CA CYS A 213 -16.55 11.77 17.29
C CYS A 213 -16.37 12.19 18.74
N TRP A 214 -17.14 11.61 19.66
CA TRP A 214 -16.97 11.88 21.09
C TRP A 214 -15.61 11.42 21.61
N GLY A 215 -15.11 10.25 21.19
CA GLY A 215 -13.77 9.76 21.53
C GLY A 215 -12.68 10.75 21.10
N LEU A 216 -12.69 11.19 19.85
CA LEU A 216 -11.72 12.17 19.36
C LEU A 216 -11.86 13.52 20.06
N TYR A 217 -13.08 14.02 20.22
CA TYR A 217 -13.33 15.27 20.91
C TYR A 217 -12.82 15.25 22.34
N ARG A 218 -13.02 14.13 23.08
CA ARG A 218 -12.50 13.91 24.40
C ARG A 218 -10.96 13.87 24.42
N MET A 219 -10.32 13.15 23.50
CA MET A 219 -8.87 13.11 23.37
C MET A 219 -8.29 14.52 23.20
N PHE A 220 -8.84 15.32 22.29
CA PHE A 220 -8.34 16.67 22.05
C PHE A 220 -8.66 17.68 23.14
N GLY A 221 -9.60 17.36 24.02
CA GLY A 221 -9.92 18.14 25.22
C GLY A 221 -9.18 17.70 26.49
N ASP A 222 -8.42 16.61 26.42
CA ASP A 222 -7.71 16.08 27.57
C ASP A 222 -6.51 16.96 27.93
N LYS A 223 -6.46 17.36 29.20
CA LYS A 223 -5.39 18.24 29.71
C LYS A 223 -4.00 17.62 29.66
N LYS A 224 -3.90 16.29 29.58
CA LYS A 224 -2.59 15.60 29.52
C LYS A 224 -1.78 16.01 28.27
N TYR A 225 -2.43 16.39 27.18
CA TYR A 225 -1.73 16.84 25.95
C TYR A 225 -1.38 18.34 25.98
N GLY A 226 -2.04 19.14 26.80
CA GLY A 226 -1.79 20.58 26.93
C GLY A 226 -2.30 21.43 25.76
N SER A 227 -2.31 20.91 24.55
CA SER A 227 -2.80 21.62 23.35
C SER A 227 -3.34 20.68 22.27
N PRO A 228 -4.22 21.14 21.38
CA PRO A 228 -4.67 20.36 20.21
C PRO A 228 -3.51 19.95 19.29
N GLN A 229 -2.46 20.74 19.19
CA GLN A 229 -1.26 20.45 18.41
C GLN A 229 -0.50 19.22 18.94
N ASN A 230 -0.41 19.09 20.27
CA ASN A 230 0.19 17.90 20.89
C ASN A 230 -0.74 16.70 20.76
N ALA A 231 -2.05 16.85 20.98
CA ALA A 231 -3.02 15.78 20.84
C ALA A 231 -2.99 15.15 19.44
N ILE A 232 -2.96 15.99 18.36
CA ILE A 232 -2.87 15.45 17.01
C ILE A 232 -1.52 14.81 16.70
N THR A 233 -0.45 15.25 17.36
CA THR A 233 0.87 14.63 17.20
C THR A 233 0.87 13.22 17.76
N VAL A 234 0.40 13.03 19.00
CA VAL A 234 0.26 11.70 19.62
C VAL A 234 -0.69 10.82 18.78
N TRP A 235 -1.86 11.34 18.42
CA TRP A 235 -2.80 10.62 17.56
C TRP A 235 -2.15 10.17 16.26
N LYS A 236 -1.40 11.06 15.59
CA LYS A 236 -0.71 10.75 14.34
C LYS A 236 0.37 9.68 14.53
N ASP A 237 1.12 9.73 15.61
CA ASP A 237 2.18 8.74 15.88
C ASP A 237 1.57 7.34 16.01
N HIS A 238 0.40 7.19 16.65
CA HIS A 238 -0.35 5.93 16.63
C HIS A 238 -0.78 5.53 15.23
N MET A 239 -1.33 6.44 14.42
CA MET A 239 -1.75 6.12 13.06
C MET A 239 -0.56 5.68 12.19
N VAL A 240 0.58 6.35 12.32
CA VAL A 240 1.82 5.99 11.60
C VAL A 240 2.31 4.62 12.05
N SER A 241 2.30 4.33 13.34
CA SER A 241 2.72 3.01 13.84
C SER A 241 1.85 1.87 13.30
N GLN A 242 0.58 2.12 13.04
CA GLN A 242 -0.38 1.17 12.45
C GLN A 242 -0.30 1.05 10.92
N GLY A 243 0.65 1.73 10.28
CA GLY A 243 0.89 1.59 8.83
C GLY A 243 0.30 2.70 7.95
N PHE A 244 -0.17 3.82 8.52
CA PHE A 244 -0.74 4.93 7.75
C PHE A 244 0.23 6.09 7.58
N GLY A 245 0.08 6.87 6.51
CA GLY A 245 0.80 8.12 6.31
C GLY A 245 2.23 7.98 5.76
N TYR A 246 2.70 6.78 5.50
CA TYR A 246 3.97 6.48 4.85
C TYR A 246 3.84 5.28 3.89
N ARG A 247 4.86 5.00 3.11
CA ARG A 247 4.92 3.80 2.27
C ARG A 247 5.27 2.61 3.15
N LEU A 248 4.47 1.55 3.10
CA LEU A 248 4.75 0.34 3.88
C LEU A 248 6.05 -0.33 3.46
N GLY A 249 6.44 -0.16 2.20
CA GLY A 249 7.63 -0.74 1.60
C GLY A 249 7.32 -2.04 0.87
N THR A 250 6.13 -2.17 0.29
CA THR A 250 5.80 -3.32 -0.56
C THR A 250 6.82 -3.47 -1.70
N ASP A 251 7.00 -4.68 -2.17
CA ASP A 251 7.90 -5.04 -3.26
C ASP A 251 7.42 -4.58 -4.65
N LEU A 252 6.35 -3.80 -4.71
CA LEU A 252 5.86 -3.18 -5.94
C LEU A 252 6.26 -1.70 -6.04
N PRO A 253 6.66 -1.22 -7.22
CA PRO A 253 6.99 0.18 -7.42
C PRO A 253 5.74 1.06 -7.46
N GLY A 254 5.88 2.32 -7.04
CA GLY A 254 4.82 3.32 -7.16
C GLY A 254 3.88 3.43 -5.96
N GLU A 255 4.15 2.71 -4.87
CA GLU A 255 3.36 2.80 -3.64
C GLU A 255 3.21 4.26 -3.16
N GLN A 256 1.99 4.64 -2.79
CA GLN A 256 1.66 5.94 -2.22
C GLN A 256 1.58 5.88 -0.70
N ARG A 257 1.95 6.98 -0.05
CA ARG A 257 1.95 7.07 1.42
C ARG A 257 0.58 7.35 2.04
N GLY A 258 -0.42 7.74 1.23
CA GLY A 258 -1.63 8.33 1.77
C GLY A 258 -1.39 9.69 2.44
N LEU A 259 -2.31 10.10 3.31
CA LEU A 259 -2.20 11.33 4.08
C LEU A 259 -2.75 11.14 5.49
N ILE A 260 -1.92 11.36 6.49
CA ILE A 260 -2.32 11.55 7.90
C ILE A 260 -1.90 12.96 8.29
N PRO A 261 -2.84 13.85 8.59
CA PRO A 261 -2.55 15.25 8.89
C PRO A 261 -1.76 15.40 10.20
N ASN A 262 -1.02 16.48 10.31
CA ASN A 262 -0.28 16.89 11.51
C ASN A 262 -0.68 18.30 11.94
N ALA A 263 -0.13 18.78 13.06
CA ALA A 263 -0.43 20.11 13.57
C ALA A 263 -0.19 21.22 12.53
N LYS A 264 0.93 21.17 11.80
CA LYS A 264 1.26 22.17 10.78
C LYS A 264 0.24 22.22 9.63
N PHE A 265 -0.42 21.11 9.34
CA PHE A 265 -1.46 21.05 8.32
C PHE A 265 -2.65 21.93 8.68
N TYR A 266 -3.02 21.99 9.96
CA TYR A 266 -4.13 22.82 10.45
C TYR A 266 -3.69 24.21 10.89
N ASP A 267 -2.47 24.36 11.43
CA ASP A 267 -1.97 25.67 11.87
C ASP A 267 -1.96 26.70 10.75
N LYS A 268 -1.61 26.28 9.53
CA LYS A 268 -1.52 27.18 8.38
C LYS A 268 -2.88 27.81 8.02
N PRO A 269 -3.97 27.07 7.75
CA PRO A 269 -5.26 27.65 7.41
C PRO A 269 -5.96 28.32 8.60
N TYR A 270 -5.80 27.80 9.82
CA TYR A 270 -6.48 28.29 11.01
C TYR A 270 -5.60 29.20 11.89
N ARG A 271 -4.41 29.56 11.42
CA ARG A 271 -3.46 30.46 12.13
C ARG A 271 -3.17 29.98 13.58
N GLY A 272 -3.08 28.67 13.79
CA GLY A 272 -2.88 28.03 15.09
C GLY A 272 -4.12 27.99 15.99
N SER A 273 -5.24 28.57 15.59
CA SER A 273 -6.48 28.60 16.37
C SER A 273 -7.47 27.55 15.86
N TRP A 274 -7.33 26.32 16.31
CA TRP A 274 -8.19 25.19 15.99
C TRP A 274 -8.29 24.23 17.19
N ASN A 275 -9.26 23.32 17.16
CA ASN A 275 -9.54 22.39 18.24
C ASN A 275 -10.11 21.07 17.72
N GLY A 276 -10.50 20.15 18.61
CA GLY A 276 -11.06 18.84 18.25
C GLY A 276 -12.30 18.89 17.35
N LEU A 277 -13.11 19.96 17.42
CA LEU A 277 -14.25 20.10 16.51
C LEU A 277 -13.83 20.46 15.09
N THR A 278 -12.74 21.20 14.93
CA THR A 278 -12.19 21.55 13.62
C THR A 278 -11.78 20.30 12.83
N VAL A 279 -11.26 19.31 13.54
CA VAL A 279 -10.71 18.07 12.94
C VAL A 279 -11.63 16.86 13.11
N ILE A 280 -12.89 17.05 13.53
CA ILE A 280 -13.76 15.96 13.96
C ILE A 280 -13.98 14.87 12.91
N SER A 281 -13.94 15.22 11.62
CA SER A 281 -14.14 14.29 10.50
C SER A 281 -13.08 13.18 10.44
N ILE A 282 -11.87 13.44 10.97
CA ILE A 282 -10.83 12.40 11.01
C ILE A 282 -11.21 11.22 11.90
N SER A 283 -12.08 11.43 12.90
CA SER A 283 -12.54 10.36 13.79
C SER A 283 -13.27 9.22 13.09
N ILE A 284 -13.85 9.50 11.95
CA ILE A 284 -14.64 8.54 11.13
C ILE A 284 -13.93 8.20 9.82
N GLY A 285 -12.64 8.49 9.71
CA GLY A 285 -11.85 8.20 8.51
C GLY A 285 -12.20 9.05 7.30
N GLN A 286 -12.67 10.27 7.54
CA GLN A 286 -13.00 11.27 6.51
C GLN A 286 -12.20 12.56 6.72
N GLY A 287 -12.59 13.63 6.05
CA GLY A 287 -11.83 14.88 6.06
C GLY A 287 -10.53 14.74 5.28
N GLU A 288 -9.42 15.03 5.92
CA GLU A 288 -8.10 15.11 5.28
C GLU A 288 -7.35 13.76 5.23
N ILE A 289 -7.92 12.70 5.83
CA ILE A 289 -7.28 11.37 5.82
C ILE A 289 -7.41 10.74 4.44
N LEU A 290 -6.28 10.24 3.94
CA LEU A 290 -6.23 9.40 2.75
C LEU A 290 -5.40 8.15 3.04
N ALA A 291 -5.93 6.99 2.68
CA ALA A 291 -5.23 5.70 2.79
C ALA A 291 -5.34 4.92 1.48
N THR A 292 -4.34 4.09 1.20
CA THR A 292 -4.41 3.14 0.08
C THR A 292 -5.19 1.89 0.50
N PRO A 293 -5.82 1.16 -0.43
CA PRO A 293 -6.41 -0.15 -0.13
C PRO A 293 -5.44 -1.13 0.53
N LEU A 294 -4.15 -1.09 0.15
CA LEU A 294 -3.10 -1.90 0.80
C LEU A 294 -2.94 -1.53 2.28
N GLN A 295 -2.93 -0.25 2.64
CA GLN A 295 -2.83 0.19 4.04
C GLN A 295 -4.05 -0.25 4.87
N ILE A 296 -5.25 -0.22 4.27
CA ILE A 296 -6.46 -0.70 4.95
C ILE A 296 -6.42 -2.23 5.15
N ALA A 297 -5.97 -2.99 4.14
CA ALA A 297 -5.79 -4.43 4.27
C ALA A 297 -4.73 -4.76 5.34
N ASN A 298 -3.64 -4.00 5.39
CA ASN A 298 -2.59 -4.14 6.40
C ASN A 298 -3.10 -3.86 7.83
N LEU A 299 -4.01 -2.92 8.02
CA LEU A 299 -4.68 -2.72 9.31
C LEU A 299 -5.45 -3.98 9.72
N GLY A 300 -6.17 -4.61 8.79
CA GLY A 300 -6.85 -5.88 9.03
C GLY A 300 -5.88 -7.00 9.45
N ALA A 301 -4.74 -7.12 8.76
CA ALA A 301 -3.69 -8.08 9.09
C ALA A 301 -3.07 -7.79 10.47
N THR A 302 -2.84 -6.51 10.82
CA THR A 302 -2.33 -6.09 12.13
C THR A 302 -3.25 -6.52 13.26
N ILE A 303 -4.56 -6.34 13.08
CA ILE A 303 -5.58 -6.75 14.07
C ILE A 303 -5.64 -8.27 14.18
N ALA A 304 -5.64 -8.98 13.05
CA ALA A 304 -5.65 -10.45 13.04
C ALA A 304 -4.44 -11.05 13.75
N ASN A 305 -3.28 -10.42 13.64
CA ASN A 305 -2.04 -10.80 14.33
C ASN A 305 -1.92 -10.27 15.76
N ARG A 306 -2.96 -9.65 16.30
CA ARG A 306 -2.94 -9.08 17.66
C ARG A 306 -1.78 -8.10 17.87
N GLY A 307 -1.62 -7.12 16.97
CA GLY A 307 -0.74 -5.98 17.14
C GLY A 307 0.64 -6.12 16.48
N HIS A 308 0.74 -6.81 15.36
CA HIS A 308 1.90 -6.70 14.48
C HIS A 308 1.53 -6.95 13.01
N PHE A 309 2.39 -6.54 12.11
CA PHE A 309 2.28 -6.90 10.70
C PHE A 309 3.65 -7.17 10.09
N ILE A 310 3.69 -8.00 9.07
CA ILE A 310 4.84 -8.15 8.20
C ILE A 310 4.58 -7.29 6.97
N THR A 311 5.60 -6.59 6.47
CA THR A 311 5.44 -5.71 5.30
C THR A 311 4.80 -6.48 4.14
N PRO A 312 3.63 -6.03 3.64
CA PRO A 312 2.94 -6.73 2.57
C PRO A 312 3.80 -6.84 1.30
N HIS A 313 3.89 -8.03 0.73
CA HIS A 313 4.73 -8.32 -0.43
C HIS A 313 4.11 -9.42 -1.31
N ILE A 314 4.49 -9.43 -2.59
CA ILE A 314 3.97 -10.40 -3.57
C ILE A 314 4.91 -11.60 -3.73
N VAL A 315 6.23 -11.37 -3.70
CA VAL A 315 7.20 -12.45 -3.86
C VAL A 315 7.38 -13.20 -2.55
N LYS A 316 7.06 -14.49 -2.57
CA LYS A 316 7.18 -15.41 -1.46
C LYS A 316 8.58 -16.00 -1.34
N GLU A 317 9.17 -16.40 -2.47
CA GLU A 317 10.49 -17.04 -2.52
C GLU A 317 11.28 -16.60 -3.75
N ILE A 318 12.59 -16.51 -3.62
CA ILE A 318 13.55 -16.31 -4.69
C ILE A 318 14.46 -17.53 -4.72
N GLU A 319 14.58 -18.20 -5.85
CA GLU A 319 15.45 -19.37 -6.01
C GLU A 319 16.88 -19.08 -5.54
N ASP A 320 17.41 -19.93 -4.63
CA ASP A 320 18.74 -19.82 -4.02
C ASP A 320 19.05 -18.48 -3.34
N ASN A 321 18.04 -17.69 -2.98
CA ASN A 321 18.23 -16.43 -2.30
C ASN A 321 17.19 -16.25 -1.18
N GLU A 322 17.55 -15.51 -0.15
CA GLU A 322 16.61 -15.11 0.89
C GLU A 322 15.88 -13.82 0.49
N LEU A 323 14.61 -13.73 0.89
CA LEU A 323 13.88 -12.47 0.85
C LEU A 323 14.53 -11.44 1.78
N ASP A 324 14.38 -10.16 1.43
CA ASP A 324 14.79 -9.07 2.32
C ASP A 324 14.14 -9.26 3.70
N SER A 325 14.88 -8.90 4.73
CA SER A 325 14.48 -9.01 6.13
C SER A 325 13.17 -8.25 6.43
N ILE A 326 12.88 -7.19 5.69
CA ILE A 326 11.64 -6.41 5.87
C ILE A 326 10.37 -7.22 5.53
N TYR A 327 10.49 -8.26 4.70
CA TYR A 327 9.40 -9.17 4.34
C TYR A 327 9.33 -10.43 5.22
N ARG A 328 10.22 -10.54 6.19
CA ARG A 328 10.30 -11.68 7.12
C ARG A 328 10.07 -11.28 8.58
N ASN A 329 10.42 -10.04 8.92
CA ASN A 329 10.39 -9.57 10.30
C ASN A 329 9.10 -8.80 10.61
N PRO A 330 8.46 -9.10 11.76
CA PRO A 330 7.27 -8.38 12.18
C PRO A 330 7.59 -6.94 12.58
N ARG A 331 6.66 -6.05 12.27
CA ARG A 331 6.64 -4.64 12.67
C ARG A 331 5.53 -4.43 13.69
N TYR A 332 5.85 -3.75 14.77
CA TYR A 332 4.94 -3.56 15.89
C TYR A 332 4.46 -2.12 15.97
N PRO A 333 3.15 -1.86 15.95
CA PRO A 333 2.59 -0.58 16.35
C PRO A 333 2.96 -0.20 17.79
N THR A 334 2.83 1.09 18.09
CA THR A 334 2.99 1.62 19.46
C THR A 334 1.74 1.41 20.34
N ILE A 335 0.95 0.39 20.02
CA ILE A 335 -0.28 0.01 20.72
C ILE A 335 -0.01 -1.27 21.49
N ASP A 336 -0.47 -1.30 22.74
CA ASP A 336 -0.34 -2.47 23.60
C ASP A 336 -1.07 -3.66 22.97
N ARG A 337 -0.48 -4.86 23.10
CA ARG A 337 -1.01 -6.09 22.53
C ARG A 337 -2.18 -6.67 23.33
N GLU A 338 -2.47 -6.11 24.48
CA GLU A 338 -3.61 -6.51 25.29
C GLU A 338 -4.95 -6.04 24.70
N TYR A 339 -4.95 -5.13 23.72
CA TYR A 339 -6.15 -4.57 23.09
C TYR A 339 -6.53 -5.27 21.78
#